data_a8b46bab4a36e9d8222d03bb3cdb3c52
#
_entry.id   a8b46bab4a36e9d8222d03bb3cdb3c52
#
_cell.length_a   1.000
_cell.length_b   1.000
_cell.length_c   1.000
_cell.angle_alpha   90.00
_cell.angle_beta   90.00
_cell.angle_gamma   90.00
#
_symmetry.space_group_name_H-M   'P 1'
#
loop_
_entity.id
_entity.type
_entity.pdbx_description
1 polymer ?
#
loop_
_entity_poly.entity_id
_entity_poly.type
_entity_poly.pdbx_seq_one_letter_code
_entity_poly.pdbx_strand_id
1 'polypeptide(L)'
;MIGDDPASQVYVRNKKIMCEKVGIQSVEYKFGADIRESELLSLIDSLNRDTRVNGILVQFPIPPHISKQKTINAISPGKDVDGLHPINAGKLMNNIECLTPCTPQGSMIMINSIVEDTSGMNAVVLGRSNLVGKPMSQLLTNANCTVTQVHSKTKDIKSFTSQADILVAAIGIPNFVKSDWVKKDAIVIDVGINRVESGQNATAKTKLVGDVDFEDVFDKVSAITPVPGGVGLMTVACLMNNTLIATKAQHSL
;
A
#
# COMPACT_ATOMS: atom_id res chain seq x y z
N MET A 1 -10.74 -3.31 13.64
CA MET A 1 -11.12 -1.99 13.09
C MET A 1 -11.56 -1.09 14.23
N ILE A 2 -11.23 0.20 14.20
CA ILE A 2 -11.56 1.17 15.25
C ILE A 2 -12.35 2.31 14.61
N GLY A 3 -13.54 2.62 15.17
CA GLY A 3 -14.47 3.57 14.58
C GLY A 3 -15.23 3.04 13.37
N ASP A 4 -15.97 3.93 12.70
CA ASP A 4 -16.95 3.58 11.65
C ASP A 4 -16.62 4.19 10.28
N ASP A 5 -15.33 4.37 9.95
CA ASP A 5 -14.92 4.90 8.64
C ASP A 5 -15.42 3.99 7.50
N PRO A 6 -16.28 4.51 6.59
CA PRO A 6 -16.90 3.69 5.55
C PRO A 6 -15.88 3.08 4.56
N ALA A 7 -14.76 3.77 4.31
CA ALA A 7 -13.72 3.26 3.43
C ALA A 7 -13.01 2.06 4.08
N SER A 8 -12.69 2.17 5.37
CA SER A 8 -12.10 1.08 6.16
C SER A 8 -13.01 -0.16 6.20
N GLN A 9 -14.32 0.03 6.33
CA GLN A 9 -15.29 -1.08 6.32
C GLN A 9 -15.25 -1.86 5.00
N VAL A 10 -15.17 -1.16 3.86
CA VAL A 10 -15.06 -1.81 2.54
C VAL A 10 -13.76 -2.61 2.44
N TYR A 11 -12.63 -2.04 2.89
CA TYR A 11 -11.33 -2.72 2.86
C TYR A 11 -11.31 -3.96 3.76
N VAL A 12 -11.82 -3.86 4.99
CA VAL A 12 -11.90 -5.00 5.93
C VAL A 12 -12.78 -6.11 5.36
N ARG A 13 -13.94 -5.76 4.79
CA ARG A 13 -14.82 -6.72 4.13
C ARG A 13 -14.13 -7.45 2.99
N ASN A 14 -13.42 -6.73 2.10
CA ASN A 14 -12.72 -7.33 0.97
C ASN A 14 -11.58 -8.27 1.43
N LYS A 15 -10.84 -7.87 2.46
CA LYS A 15 -9.80 -8.71 3.09
C LYS A 15 -10.41 -10.00 3.64
N LYS A 16 -11.54 -9.91 4.36
CA LYS A 16 -12.24 -11.08 4.91
C LYS A 16 -12.72 -12.04 3.83
N ILE A 17 -13.35 -11.53 2.77
CA ILE A 17 -13.79 -12.34 1.62
C ILE A 17 -12.59 -13.07 0.99
N MET A 18 -11.45 -12.39 0.85
CA MET A 18 -10.26 -13.01 0.28
C MET A 18 -9.65 -14.06 1.22
N CYS A 19 -9.60 -13.81 2.53
CA CYS A 19 -9.20 -14.82 3.52
C CYS A 19 -10.03 -16.11 3.37
N GLU A 20 -11.35 -15.97 3.31
CA GLU A 20 -12.27 -17.11 3.14
C GLU A 20 -11.98 -17.90 1.84
N LYS A 21 -11.72 -17.19 0.72
CA LYS A 21 -11.42 -17.80 -0.58
C LYS A 21 -10.13 -18.62 -0.59
N VAL A 22 -9.12 -18.20 0.17
CA VAL A 22 -7.81 -18.87 0.21
C VAL A 22 -7.61 -19.76 1.44
N GLY A 23 -8.67 -19.98 2.24
CA GLY A 23 -8.63 -20.87 3.41
C GLY A 23 -7.93 -20.26 4.64
N ILE A 24 -7.78 -18.94 4.72
CA ILE A 24 -7.24 -18.25 5.91
C ILE A 24 -8.39 -17.92 6.85
N GLN A 25 -8.29 -18.38 8.10
CA GLN A 25 -9.24 -18.02 9.15
C GLN A 25 -9.00 -16.55 9.58
N SER A 26 -10.00 -15.70 9.35
CA SER A 26 -9.95 -14.29 9.74
C SER A 26 -10.83 -14.02 10.97
N VAL A 27 -10.24 -13.43 12.00
CA VAL A 27 -10.96 -12.97 13.20
C VAL A 27 -10.96 -11.45 13.22
N GLU A 28 -12.11 -10.83 13.36
CA GLU A 28 -12.27 -9.39 13.37
C GLU A 28 -12.63 -8.87 14.77
N TYR A 29 -11.87 -7.90 15.25
CA TYR A 29 -12.18 -7.10 16.43
C TYR A 29 -12.64 -5.72 16.02
N LYS A 30 -13.86 -5.33 16.43
CA LYS A 30 -14.44 -4.01 16.18
C LYS A 30 -14.53 -3.23 17.49
N PHE A 31 -14.07 -2.00 17.46
CA PHE A 31 -14.11 -1.10 18.61
C PHE A 31 -14.72 0.23 18.23
N GLY A 32 -15.39 0.86 19.18
CA GLY A 32 -15.83 2.26 19.05
C GLY A 32 -14.63 3.21 18.92
N ALA A 33 -14.91 4.42 18.43
CA ALA A 33 -13.86 5.44 18.28
C ALA A 33 -13.29 5.92 19.62
N ASP A 34 -13.92 5.59 20.73
CA ASP A 34 -13.59 5.97 22.11
C ASP A 34 -12.72 4.95 22.86
N ILE A 35 -12.34 3.81 22.22
CA ILE A 35 -11.47 2.81 22.84
C ILE A 35 -10.18 3.46 23.34
N ARG A 36 -9.72 3.07 24.51
CA ARG A 36 -8.44 3.55 25.08
C ARG A 36 -7.24 2.88 24.37
N GLU A 37 -6.18 3.66 24.13
CA GLU A 37 -4.92 3.14 23.57
C GLU A 37 -4.43 1.90 24.34
N SER A 38 -4.52 1.90 25.66
CA SER A 38 -4.08 0.78 26.50
C SER A 38 -4.85 -0.52 26.25
N GLU A 39 -6.15 -0.44 25.94
CA GLU A 39 -6.97 -1.61 25.62
C GLU A 39 -6.58 -2.22 24.27
N LEU A 40 -6.36 -1.37 23.26
CA LEU A 40 -5.86 -1.82 21.97
C LEU A 40 -4.49 -2.49 22.09
N LEU A 41 -3.55 -1.87 22.81
CA LEU A 41 -2.20 -2.42 23.00
C LEU A 41 -2.23 -3.73 23.79
N SER A 42 -3.10 -3.87 24.80
CA SER A 42 -3.29 -5.11 25.55
C SER A 42 -3.83 -6.25 24.67
N LEU A 43 -4.77 -5.93 23.77
CA LEU A 43 -5.25 -6.92 22.80
C LEU A 43 -4.13 -7.36 21.86
N ILE A 44 -3.37 -6.41 21.28
CA ILE A 44 -2.26 -6.74 20.39
C ILE A 44 -1.24 -7.64 21.10
N ASP A 45 -0.89 -7.33 22.35
CA ASP A 45 0.02 -8.14 23.14
C ASP A 45 -0.51 -9.56 23.39
N SER A 46 -1.81 -9.72 23.67
CA SER A 46 -2.44 -11.04 23.79
C SER A 46 -2.38 -11.84 22.47
N LEU A 47 -2.63 -11.17 21.32
CA LEU A 47 -2.56 -11.80 20.01
C LEU A 47 -1.12 -12.16 19.61
N ASN A 48 -0.14 -11.36 20.01
CA ASN A 48 1.28 -11.69 19.82
C ASN A 48 1.66 -13.01 20.51
N ARG A 49 1.12 -13.26 21.71
CA ARG A 49 1.41 -14.47 22.52
C ARG A 49 0.60 -15.70 22.08
N ASP A 50 -0.51 -15.52 21.39
CA ASP A 50 -1.32 -16.65 20.92
C ASP A 50 -0.65 -17.29 19.68
N THR A 51 -0.19 -18.54 19.86
CA THR A 51 0.47 -19.33 18.81
C THR A 51 -0.46 -19.71 17.64
N ARG A 52 -1.77 -19.60 17.82
CA ARG A 52 -2.77 -19.82 16.76
C ARG A 52 -2.94 -18.61 15.84
N VAL A 53 -2.45 -17.43 16.26
CA VAL A 53 -2.51 -16.19 15.48
C VAL A 53 -1.21 -16.02 14.72
N ASN A 54 -1.27 -16.14 13.40
CA ASN A 54 -0.08 -16.05 12.54
C ASN A 54 0.14 -14.64 11.95
N GLY A 55 -0.92 -13.83 11.87
CA GLY A 55 -0.85 -12.46 11.34
C GLY A 55 -1.74 -11.50 12.11
N ILE A 56 -1.29 -10.27 12.30
CA ILE A 56 -2.03 -9.19 12.95
C ILE A 56 -2.01 -7.99 12.01
N LEU A 57 -3.18 -7.37 11.83
CA LEU A 57 -3.36 -6.15 11.06
C LEU A 57 -4.25 -5.18 11.82
N VAL A 58 -3.81 -3.93 11.94
CA VAL A 58 -4.64 -2.83 12.43
C VAL A 58 -5.03 -1.95 11.26
N GLN A 59 -6.33 -1.89 10.96
CA GLN A 59 -6.84 -1.08 9.85
C GLN A 59 -6.75 0.41 10.18
N PHE A 60 -5.98 1.15 9.38
CA PHE A 60 -5.90 2.61 9.43
C PHE A 60 -6.95 3.26 8.50
N PRO A 61 -7.41 4.49 8.82
CA PRO A 61 -7.02 5.34 9.95
C PRO A 61 -7.55 4.88 11.29
N ILE A 62 -6.91 5.34 12.37
CA ILE A 62 -7.34 5.15 13.76
C ILE A 62 -7.60 6.52 14.41
N PRO A 63 -8.39 6.62 15.48
CA PRO A 63 -8.66 7.87 16.18
C PRO A 63 -7.36 8.60 16.62
N PRO A 64 -7.34 9.95 16.64
CA PRO A 64 -6.13 10.73 16.85
C PRO A 64 -5.52 10.62 18.27
N HIS A 65 -6.30 10.17 19.25
CA HIS A 65 -5.82 9.94 20.63
C HIS A 65 -5.03 8.62 20.76
N ILE A 66 -5.06 7.75 19.74
CA ILE A 66 -4.29 6.50 19.68
C ILE A 66 -3.06 6.73 18.81
N SER A 67 -1.87 6.47 19.35
CA SER A 67 -0.63 6.62 18.61
C SER A 67 -0.46 5.53 17.55
N LYS A 68 -0.50 5.92 16.27
CA LYS A 68 -0.21 5.03 15.15
C LYS A 68 1.13 4.31 15.31
N GLN A 69 2.17 5.04 15.73
CA GLN A 69 3.51 4.47 15.88
C GLN A 69 3.57 3.43 17.02
N LYS A 70 2.97 3.71 18.16
CA LYS A 70 2.90 2.74 19.25
C LYS A 70 2.10 1.50 18.85
N THR A 71 1.01 1.67 18.13
CA THR A 71 0.18 0.57 17.62
C THR A 71 0.98 -0.34 16.70
N ILE A 72 1.71 0.24 15.72
CA ILE A 72 2.57 -0.52 14.81
C ILE A 72 3.68 -1.24 15.58
N ASN A 73 4.37 -0.53 16.49
CA ASN A 73 5.48 -1.08 17.27
C ASN A 73 5.05 -2.20 18.24
N ALA A 74 3.78 -2.23 18.63
CA ALA A 74 3.26 -3.26 19.51
C ALA A 74 3.04 -4.61 18.81
N ILE A 75 2.89 -4.62 17.49
CA ILE A 75 2.74 -5.86 16.72
C ILE A 75 4.10 -6.56 16.64
N SER A 76 4.14 -7.87 16.89
CA SER A 76 5.36 -8.65 16.67
C SER A 76 5.78 -8.56 15.20
N PRO A 77 7.06 -8.26 14.88
CA PRO A 77 7.53 -8.14 13.50
C PRO A 77 7.22 -9.37 12.63
N GLY A 78 7.25 -10.58 13.20
CA GLY A 78 6.91 -11.83 12.53
C GLY A 78 5.40 -12.06 12.33
N LYS A 79 4.54 -11.22 12.93
CA LYS A 79 3.07 -11.24 12.75
C LYS A 79 2.55 -9.97 12.07
N ASP A 80 3.41 -9.03 11.73
CA ASP A 80 3.07 -7.76 11.05
C ASP A 80 2.84 -8.00 9.55
N VAL A 81 1.69 -8.58 9.22
CA VAL A 81 1.37 -8.97 7.83
C VAL A 81 1.14 -7.81 6.88
N ASP A 82 0.96 -6.60 7.38
CA ASP A 82 0.95 -5.36 6.59
C ASP A 82 2.36 -4.85 6.26
N GLY A 83 3.40 -5.35 6.96
CA GLY A 83 4.81 -5.02 6.72
C GLY A 83 5.21 -3.62 7.17
N LEU A 84 4.54 -3.05 8.17
CA LEU A 84 4.72 -1.64 8.59
C LEU A 84 5.66 -1.46 9.78
N HIS A 85 6.04 -2.56 10.46
CA HIS A 85 6.88 -2.51 11.65
C HIS A 85 8.29 -2.00 11.31
N PRO A 86 8.89 -1.11 12.13
CA PRO A 86 10.23 -0.56 11.87
C PRO A 86 11.33 -1.60 11.66
N ILE A 87 11.24 -2.76 12.32
CA ILE A 87 12.18 -3.88 12.09
C ILE A 87 12.05 -4.41 10.66
N ASN A 88 10.83 -4.60 10.14
CA ASN A 88 10.61 -5.04 8.76
C ASN A 88 11.08 -3.97 7.76
N ALA A 89 10.82 -2.69 8.04
CA ALA A 89 11.35 -1.58 7.24
C ALA A 89 12.88 -1.55 7.21
N GLY A 90 13.55 -1.79 8.35
CA GLY A 90 15.00 -1.89 8.43
C GLY A 90 15.57 -3.08 7.67
N LYS A 91 14.90 -4.24 7.74
CA LYS A 91 15.25 -5.42 6.94
C LYS A 91 15.11 -5.16 5.45
N LEU A 92 14.00 -4.56 5.01
CA LEU A 92 13.77 -4.18 3.62
C LEU A 92 14.87 -3.24 3.12
N MET A 93 15.27 -2.25 3.91
CA MET A 93 16.34 -1.32 3.56
C MET A 93 17.70 -2.03 3.35
N ASN A 94 17.95 -3.10 4.09
CA ASN A 94 19.19 -3.88 3.99
C ASN A 94 19.06 -5.08 3.06
N ASN A 95 18.00 -5.17 2.27
CA ASN A 95 17.68 -6.29 1.37
C ASN A 95 17.69 -7.65 2.08
N ILE A 96 17.20 -7.67 3.33
CA ILE A 96 17.03 -8.87 4.16
C ILE A 96 15.57 -9.31 4.06
N GLU A 97 15.34 -10.61 3.95
CA GLU A 97 13.99 -11.18 3.89
C GLU A 97 13.12 -10.74 5.06
N CYS A 98 11.92 -10.24 4.74
CA CYS A 98 10.97 -9.69 5.72
C CYS A 98 9.54 -9.68 5.16
N LEU A 99 8.58 -9.44 6.06
CA LEU A 99 7.22 -9.08 5.65
C LEU A 99 7.25 -7.67 5.05
N THR A 100 7.05 -7.58 3.76
CA THR A 100 7.13 -6.33 2.98
C THR A 100 5.77 -5.63 2.94
N PRO A 101 5.69 -4.29 2.96
CA PRO A 101 4.42 -3.57 2.84
C PRO A 101 3.63 -4.00 1.60
N CYS A 102 2.36 -4.38 1.82
CA CYS A 102 1.54 -5.07 0.81
C CYS A 102 1.35 -4.27 -0.48
N THR A 103 1.07 -2.95 -0.38
CA THR A 103 0.84 -2.09 -1.55
C THR A 103 2.09 -1.92 -2.40
N PRO A 104 3.27 -1.59 -1.85
CA PRO A 104 4.53 -1.59 -2.59
C PRO A 104 4.89 -2.93 -3.21
N GLN A 105 4.71 -4.04 -2.47
CA GLN A 105 4.95 -5.38 -3.00
C GLN A 105 4.05 -5.69 -4.21
N GLY A 106 2.76 -5.37 -4.11
CA GLY A 106 1.80 -5.53 -5.21
C GLY A 106 2.17 -4.67 -6.41
N SER A 107 2.64 -3.45 -6.20
CA SER A 107 3.13 -2.56 -7.25
C SER A 107 4.35 -3.14 -7.98
N MET A 108 5.31 -3.72 -7.25
CA MET A 108 6.47 -4.40 -7.87
C MET A 108 6.04 -5.61 -8.70
N ILE A 109 5.10 -6.42 -8.22
CA ILE A 109 4.57 -7.56 -9.00
C ILE A 109 3.96 -7.08 -10.32
N MET A 110 3.22 -5.99 -10.30
CA MET A 110 2.63 -5.41 -11.52
C MET A 110 3.71 -4.86 -12.46
N ILE A 111 4.72 -4.16 -11.96
CA ILE A 111 5.86 -3.69 -12.76
C ILE A 111 6.56 -4.88 -13.42
N ASN A 112 6.90 -5.91 -12.64
CA ASN A 112 7.61 -7.09 -13.14
C ASN A 112 6.77 -7.95 -14.12
N SER A 113 5.45 -7.77 -14.17
CA SER A 113 4.62 -8.41 -15.19
C SER A 113 4.70 -7.72 -16.57
N ILE A 114 5.23 -6.50 -16.61
CA ILE A 114 5.42 -5.70 -17.84
C ILE A 114 6.86 -5.76 -18.33
N VAL A 115 7.84 -5.74 -17.41
CA VAL A 115 9.26 -5.75 -17.71
C VAL A 115 9.97 -6.75 -16.81
N GLU A 116 10.75 -7.67 -17.41
CA GLU A 116 11.47 -8.73 -16.67
C GLU A 116 12.61 -8.18 -15.81
N ASP A 117 13.35 -7.19 -16.34
CA ASP A 117 14.48 -6.58 -15.64
C ASP A 117 14.34 -5.06 -15.60
N THR A 118 14.30 -4.53 -14.39
CA THR A 118 14.20 -3.08 -14.12
C THR A 118 15.57 -2.43 -13.91
N SER A 119 16.67 -3.18 -14.04
CA SER A 119 18.03 -2.69 -13.79
C SER A 119 18.36 -1.48 -14.68
N GLY A 120 18.84 -0.41 -14.04
CA GLY A 120 19.20 0.83 -14.72
C GLY A 120 18.03 1.73 -15.13
N MET A 121 16.77 1.29 -14.98
CA MET A 121 15.61 2.13 -15.25
C MET A 121 15.54 3.32 -14.26
N ASN A 122 15.11 4.48 -14.78
CA ASN A 122 14.86 5.65 -13.97
C ASN A 122 13.46 5.56 -13.36
N ALA A 123 13.36 5.33 -12.06
CA ALA A 123 12.11 5.24 -11.35
C ALA A 123 11.85 6.50 -10.50
N VAL A 124 10.67 7.08 -10.63
CA VAL A 124 10.24 8.20 -9.81
C VAL A 124 9.07 7.80 -8.94
N VAL A 125 9.22 7.99 -7.62
CA VAL A 125 8.15 7.75 -6.65
C VAL A 125 7.62 9.10 -6.16
N LEU A 126 6.40 9.41 -6.55
CA LEU A 126 5.67 10.60 -6.12
C LEU A 126 4.93 10.30 -4.82
N GLY A 127 5.50 10.74 -3.70
CA GLY A 127 5.04 10.49 -2.35
C GLY A 127 6.15 9.94 -1.44
N ARG A 128 6.03 10.18 -0.11
CA ARG A 128 7.04 9.74 0.87
C ARG A 128 6.44 9.18 2.16
N SER A 129 5.24 8.61 2.06
CA SER A 129 4.61 7.98 3.23
C SER A 129 5.38 6.74 3.66
N ASN A 130 5.32 6.42 4.97
CA ASN A 130 5.91 5.17 5.48
C ASN A 130 5.14 3.94 5.00
N LEU A 131 3.87 4.11 4.57
CA LEU A 131 3.02 3.03 4.07
C LEU A 131 3.37 2.62 2.64
N VAL A 132 3.70 3.59 1.78
CA VAL A 132 3.87 3.35 0.35
C VAL A 132 5.16 3.97 -0.19
N GLY A 133 5.31 5.29 -0.15
CA GLY A 133 6.37 5.98 -0.89
C GLY A 133 7.78 5.52 -0.53
N LYS A 134 8.12 5.47 0.77
CA LYS A 134 9.45 5.02 1.22
C LYS A 134 9.71 3.55 0.91
N PRO A 135 8.85 2.59 1.28
CA PRO A 135 9.08 1.19 0.96
C PRO A 135 9.08 0.91 -0.55
N MET A 136 8.28 1.64 -1.33
CA MET A 136 8.30 1.53 -2.79
C MET A 136 9.64 1.97 -3.38
N SER A 137 10.17 3.12 -2.93
CA SER A 137 11.49 3.59 -3.34
C SER A 137 12.57 2.56 -2.99
N GLN A 138 12.48 1.92 -1.83
CA GLN A 138 13.43 0.90 -1.43
C GLN A 138 13.34 -0.37 -2.27
N LEU A 139 12.12 -0.85 -2.58
CA LEU A 139 11.93 -2.02 -3.44
C LEU A 139 12.49 -1.78 -4.85
N LEU A 140 12.24 -0.62 -5.43
CA LEU A 140 12.81 -0.25 -6.73
C LEU A 140 14.34 -0.15 -6.70
N THR A 141 14.90 0.39 -5.60
CA THR A 141 16.37 0.42 -5.39
C THR A 141 16.94 -1.01 -5.31
N ASN A 142 16.29 -1.89 -4.55
CA ASN A 142 16.71 -3.30 -4.43
C ASN A 142 16.58 -4.07 -5.78
N ALA A 143 15.70 -3.59 -6.66
CA ALA A 143 15.54 -4.09 -8.04
C ALA A 143 16.45 -3.36 -9.05
N ASN A 144 17.52 -2.72 -8.59
CA ASN A 144 18.55 -2.04 -9.37
C ASN A 144 18.05 -0.82 -10.19
N CYS A 145 16.91 -0.23 -9.84
CA CYS A 145 16.51 1.04 -10.45
C CYS A 145 17.33 2.22 -9.89
N THR A 146 17.51 3.25 -10.71
CA THR A 146 17.89 4.58 -10.22
C THR A 146 16.63 5.28 -9.72
N VAL A 147 16.51 5.53 -8.42
CA VAL A 147 15.27 5.99 -7.80
C VAL A 147 15.36 7.45 -7.37
N THR A 148 14.39 8.24 -7.82
CA THR A 148 14.13 9.60 -7.31
C THR A 148 12.82 9.63 -6.55
N GLN A 149 12.84 10.02 -5.27
CA GLN A 149 11.64 10.23 -4.48
C GLN A 149 11.28 11.70 -4.41
N VAL A 150 10.11 12.07 -4.93
CA VAL A 150 9.60 13.46 -4.96
C VAL A 150 8.38 13.62 -4.05
N HIS A 151 8.17 14.83 -3.52
CA HIS A 151 7.13 15.11 -2.53
C HIS A 151 6.76 16.60 -2.50
N SER A 152 5.80 16.99 -1.69
CA SER A 152 5.26 18.36 -1.58
C SER A 152 6.30 19.48 -1.28
N LYS A 153 7.55 19.13 -0.97
CA LYS A 153 8.64 20.11 -0.78
C LYS A 153 9.67 20.07 -1.92
N THR A 154 9.49 19.15 -2.88
CA THR A 154 10.35 19.08 -4.07
C THR A 154 10.04 20.28 -4.98
N LYS A 155 11.06 20.96 -5.44
CA LYS A 155 10.93 22.00 -6.46
C LYS A 155 10.78 21.33 -7.81
N ASP A 156 9.87 21.86 -8.65
CA ASP A 156 9.66 21.37 -10.01
C ASP A 156 9.53 19.84 -10.12
N ILE A 157 8.51 19.29 -9.46
CA ILE A 157 8.23 17.84 -9.45
C ILE A 157 8.14 17.29 -10.88
N LYS A 158 7.54 18.07 -11.80
CA LYS A 158 7.32 17.67 -13.20
C LYS A 158 8.63 17.37 -13.93
N SER A 159 9.71 18.09 -13.66
CA SER A 159 11.01 17.85 -14.30
C SER A 159 11.57 16.44 -13.97
N PHE A 160 11.23 15.88 -12.82
CA PHE A 160 11.59 14.52 -12.44
C PHE A 160 10.64 13.49 -13.05
N THR A 161 9.34 13.70 -12.92
CA THR A 161 8.34 12.70 -13.33
C THR A 161 8.30 12.52 -14.85
N SER A 162 8.53 13.58 -15.63
CA SER A 162 8.54 13.53 -17.10
C SER A 162 9.73 12.77 -17.71
N GLN A 163 10.70 12.35 -16.90
CA GLN A 163 11.86 11.55 -17.32
C GLN A 163 11.80 10.11 -16.83
N ALA A 164 10.79 9.75 -16.05
CA ALA A 164 10.68 8.45 -15.41
C ALA A 164 10.30 7.36 -16.40
N ASP A 165 11.06 6.26 -16.44
CA ASP A 165 10.68 5.01 -17.10
C ASP A 165 9.57 4.31 -16.31
N ILE A 166 9.65 4.42 -14.97
CA ILE A 166 8.65 3.92 -14.02
C ILE A 166 8.20 5.10 -13.14
N LEU A 167 6.92 5.43 -13.19
CA LEU A 167 6.31 6.44 -12.30
C LEU A 167 5.34 5.78 -11.35
N VAL A 168 5.57 5.93 -10.04
CA VAL A 168 4.64 5.49 -8.99
C VAL A 168 4.01 6.70 -8.33
N ALA A 169 2.71 6.88 -8.48
CA ALA A 169 1.95 7.99 -7.87
C ALA A 169 1.26 7.53 -6.59
N ALA A 170 1.61 8.16 -5.45
CA ALA A 170 1.13 7.78 -4.11
C ALA A 170 1.03 8.99 -3.16
N ILE A 171 0.25 10.02 -3.58
CA ILE A 171 0.09 11.29 -2.83
C ILE A 171 -1.32 11.53 -2.30
N GLY A 172 -2.33 10.80 -2.80
CA GLY A 172 -3.71 10.97 -2.39
C GLY A 172 -4.34 12.28 -2.89
N ILE A 173 -3.97 12.74 -4.08
CA ILE A 173 -4.54 13.92 -4.74
C ILE A 173 -5.15 13.50 -6.07
N PRO A 174 -6.48 13.62 -6.25
CA PRO A 174 -7.16 13.11 -7.43
C PRO A 174 -6.68 13.79 -8.73
N ASN A 175 -6.38 12.98 -9.75
CA ASN A 175 -6.01 13.41 -11.10
C ASN A 175 -4.88 14.45 -11.14
N PHE A 176 -3.93 14.37 -10.20
CA PHE A 176 -2.83 15.32 -10.07
C PHE A 176 -1.82 15.19 -11.21
N VAL A 177 -1.46 13.96 -11.59
CA VAL A 177 -0.51 13.67 -12.65
C VAL A 177 -1.23 13.72 -13.99
N LYS A 178 -0.75 14.55 -14.91
CA LYS A 178 -1.26 14.74 -16.26
C LYS A 178 -0.30 14.16 -17.31
N SER A 179 -0.73 14.08 -18.56
CA SER A 179 0.08 13.54 -19.65
C SER A 179 1.41 14.25 -19.83
N ASP A 180 1.46 15.56 -19.63
CA ASP A 180 2.70 16.34 -19.72
C ASP A 180 3.69 16.13 -18.56
N TRP A 181 3.28 15.37 -17.53
CA TRP A 181 4.11 14.95 -16.40
C TRP A 181 4.75 13.57 -16.61
N VAL A 182 4.36 12.86 -17.64
CA VAL A 182 4.76 11.46 -17.84
C VAL A 182 5.61 11.33 -19.09
N LYS A 183 6.67 10.54 -19.02
CA LYS A 183 7.49 10.18 -20.17
C LYS A 183 6.66 9.31 -21.14
N LYS A 184 6.89 9.46 -22.45
CA LYS A 184 6.31 8.55 -23.44
C LYS A 184 6.79 7.12 -23.17
N ASP A 185 5.91 6.14 -23.33
CA ASP A 185 6.15 4.71 -23.13
C ASP A 185 6.55 4.34 -21.67
N ALA A 186 6.32 5.20 -20.68
CA ALA A 186 6.56 4.89 -19.26
C ALA A 186 5.60 3.81 -18.74
N ILE A 187 6.01 3.14 -17.66
CA ILE A 187 5.13 2.31 -16.82
C ILE A 187 4.61 3.17 -15.67
N VAL A 188 3.30 3.30 -15.52
CA VAL A 188 2.67 4.15 -14.50
C VAL A 188 1.87 3.29 -13.52
N ILE A 189 2.25 3.36 -12.26
CA ILE A 189 1.57 2.70 -11.14
C ILE A 189 0.85 3.76 -10.31
N ASP A 190 -0.47 3.79 -10.43
CA ASP A 190 -1.32 4.68 -9.64
C ASP A 190 -1.81 3.98 -8.38
N VAL A 191 -1.26 4.39 -7.24
CA VAL A 191 -1.61 3.87 -5.91
C VAL A 191 -2.76 4.68 -5.29
N GLY A 192 -3.04 5.85 -5.84
CA GLY A 192 -4.07 6.76 -5.34
C GLY A 192 -5.45 6.11 -5.32
N ILE A 193 -6.20 6.33 -4.25
CA ILE A 193 -7.62 5.97 -4.15
C ILE A 193 -8.34 7.18 -3.56
N ASN A 194 -8.91 7.99 -4.44
CA ASN A 194 -9.57 9.23 -4.07
C ASN A 194 -11.07 9.13 -4.37
N ARG A 195 -11.90 9.57 -3.45
CA ARG A 195 -13.34 9.67 -3.64
C ARG A 195 -13.68 11.09 -4.06
N VAL A 196 -14.21 11.25 -5.27
CA VAL A 196 -14.63 12.54 -5.83
C VAL A 196 -16.12 12.54 -6.10
N GLU A 197 -16.75 13.70 -6.09
CA GLU A 197 -18.16 13.84 -6.47
C GLU A 197 -18.35 13.49 -7.95
N SER A 198 -19.36 12.70 -8.23
CA SER A 198 -19.79 12.45 -9.61
C SER A 198 -20.59 13.64 -10.12
N GLY A 199 -20.43 14.01 -11.39
CA GLY A 199 -21.18 15.11 -11.98
C GLY A 199 -22.70 14.96 -11.84
N GLN A 200 -23.44 16.05 -12.00
CA GLN A 200 -24.89 16.20 -11.69
C GLN A 200 -25.82 15.15 -12.36
N ASN A 201 -25.36 14.43 -13.39
CA ASN A 201 -26.14 13.40 -14.11
C ASN A 201 -25.74 11.95 -13.77
N ALA A 202 -24.90 11.72 -12.76
CA ALA A 202 -24.45 10.39 -12.41
C ALA A 202 -25.39 9.70 -11.41
N THR A 203 -25.68 8.42 -11.62
CA THR A 203 -26.49 7.59 -10.71
C THR A 203 -25.83 7.38 -9.33
N ALA A 204 -24.52 7.52 -9.24
CA ALA A 204 -23.76 7.48 -8.00
C ALA A 204 -23.31 8.88 -7.58
N LYS A 205 -23.47 9.24 -6.30
CA LYS A 205 -23.03 10.55 -5.77
C LYS A 205 -21.51 10.74 -5.78
N THR A 206 -20.72 9.66 -5.80
CA THR A 206 -19.26 9.70 -5.79
C THR A 206 -18.67 8.61 -6.69
N LYS A 207 -17.49 8.88 -7.26
CA LYS A 207 -16.67 7.89 -7.98
C LYS A 207 -15.27 7.80 -7.36
N LEU A 208 -14.60 6.67 -7.57
CA LEU A 208 -13.19 6.50 -7.21
C LEU A 208 -12.31 6.88 -8.40
N VAL A 209 -11.26 7.64 -8.13
CA VAL A 209 -10.22 8.01 -9.11
C VAL A 209 -8.84 7.89 -8.46
N GLY A 210 -7.82 7.75 -9.26
CA GLY A 210 -6.44 7.72 -8.82
C GLY A 210 -5.82 9.10 -8.63
N ASP A 211 -4.51 9.09 -8.40
CA ASP A 211 -3.66 10.28 -8.39
C ASP A 211 -3.28 10.71 -9.81
N VAL A 212 -3.41 9.80 -10.78
CA VAL A 212 -3.13 10.04 -12.20
C VAL A 212 -4.44 10.28 -12.95
N ASP A 213 -4.46 11.25 -13.84
CA ASP A 213 -5.55 11.44 -14.79
C ASP A 213 -5.46 10.34 -15.85
N PHE A 214 -6.18 9.24 -15.61
CA PHE A 214 -6.09 8.01 -16.40
C PHE A 214 -6.35 8.27 -17.88
N GLU A 215 -7.42 8.98 -18.20
CA GLU A 215 -7.84 9.25 -19.59
C GLU A 215 -6.81 10.12 -20.34
N ASP A 216 -6.23 11.12 -19.65
CA ASP A 216 -5.24 12.01 -20.24
C ASP A 216 -3.87 11.33 -20.46
N VAL A 217 -3.56 10.31 -19.67
CA VAL A 217 -2.24 9.63 -19.67
C VAL A 217 -2.24 8.35 -20.49
N PHE A 218 -3.38 7.68 -20.64
CA PHE A 218 -3.51 6.32 -21.17
C PHE A 218 -2.82 6.09 -22.52
N ASP A 219 -3.04 6.96 -23.49
CA ASP A 219 -2.49 6.81 -24.85
C ASP A 219 -0.99 7.13 -24.95
N LYS A 220 -0.39 7.65 -23.89
CA LYS A 220 1.02 8.08 -23.88
C LYS A 220 1.97 7.03 -23.34
N VAL A 221 1.49 6.12 -22.51
CA VAL A 221 2.28 5.21 -21.70
C VAL A 221 2.23 3.77 -22.19
N SER A 222 3.23 2.96 -21.87
CA SER A 222 3.24 1.53 -22.21
C SER A 222 2.29 0.72 -21.34
N ALA A 223 2.12 1.13 -20.07
CA ALA A 223 1.22 0.50 -19.12
C ALA A 223 0.80 1.49 -18.03
N ILE A 224 -0.46 1.40 -17.59
CA ILE A 224 -0.99 2.17 -16.47
C ILE A 224 -1.99 1.33 -15.68
N THR A 225 -1.93 1.42 -14.35
CA THR A 225 -2.90 0.75 -13.49
C THR A 225 -4.20 1.55 -13.39
N PRO A 226 -5.39 0.91 -13.57
CA PRO A 226 -6.66 1.59 -13.39
C PRO A 226 -7.00 1.80 -11.91
N VAL A 227 -7.81 2.81 -11.62
CA VAL A 227 -8.41 3.04 -10.30
C VAL A 227 -9.92 3.27 -10.46
N PRO A 228 -10.76 2.38 -9.88
CA PRO A 228 -10.46 1.15 -9.15
C PRO A 228 -10.03 -0.02 -10.06
N GLY A 229 -9.56 -1.11 -9.45
CA GLY A 229 -9.28 -2.36 -10.17
C GLY A 229 -7.79 -2.67 -10.40
N GLY A 230 -6.89 -1.76 -10.02
CA GLY A 230 -5.44 -1.93 -10.12
C GLY A 230 -4.81 -2.35 -8.79
N VAL A 231 -3.92 -1.51 -8.25
CA VAL A 231 -3.05 -1.78 -7.09
C VAL A 231 -3.82 -2.25 -5.85
N GLY A 232 -5.05 -1.76 -5.64
CA GLY A 232 -5.85 -2.15 -4.48
C GLY A 232 -6.13 -3.65 -4.39
N LEU A 233 -6.33 -4.33 -5.52
CA LEU A 233 -6.52 -5.78 -5.57
C LEU A 233 -5.23 -6.53 -5.20
N MET A 234 -4.11 -6.06 -5.71
CA MET A 234 -2.79 -6.63 -5.41
C MET A 234 -2.40 -6.44 -3.95
N THR A 235 -2.79 -5.33 -3.33
CA THR A 235 -2.58 -5.11 -1.89
C THR A 235 -3.22 -6.22 -1.06
N VAL A 236 -4.45 -6.63 -1.38
CA VAL A 236 -5.13 -7.72 -0.68
C VAL A 236 -4.47 -9.07 -0.97
N ALA A 237 -4.07 -9.34 -2.21
CA ALA A 237 -3.36 -10.57 -2.56
C ALA A 237 -2.01 -10.68 -1.81
N CYS A 238 -1.25 -9.59 -1.74
CA CYS A 238 0.03 -9.54 -1.01
C CYS A 238 -0.17 -9.72 0.50
N LEU A 239 -1.27 -9.22 1.06
CA LEU A 239 -1.62 -9.49 2.46
C LEU A 239 -1.82 -11.00 2.73
N MET A 240 -2.50 -11.70 1.83
CA MET A 240 -2.66 -13.16 1.94
C MET A 240 -1.31 -13.88 1.86
N ASN A 241 -0.45 -13.46 0.92
CA ASN A 241 0.90 -13.98 0.77
C ASN A 241 1.77 -13.73 2.02
N ASN A 242 1.76 -12.50 2.57
CA ASN A 242 2.46 -12.19 3.81
C ASN A 242 1.97 -13.03 4.99
N THR A 243 0.65 -13.30 5.06
CA THR A 243 0.09 -14.18 6.09
C THR A 243 0.62 -15.60 5.96
N LEU A 244 0.73 -16.10 4.73
CA LEU A 244 1.32 -17.43 4.47
C LEU A 244 2.83 -17.46 4.84
N ILE A 245 3.60 -16.44 4.46
CA ILE A 245 5.02 -16.31 4.80
C ILE A 245 5.19 -16.28 6.32
N ALA A 246 4.40 -15.44 7.01
CA ALA A 246 4.43 -15.36 8.47
C ALA A 246 4.10 -16.70 9.13
N THR A 247 3.11 -17.43 8.61
CA THR A 247 2.75 -18.76 9.11
C THR A 247 3.90 -19.75 8.94
N LYS A 248 4.49 -19.83 7.75
CA LYS A 248 5.62 -20.72 7.48
C LYS A 248 6.81 -20.42 8.40
N ALA A 249 7.16 -19.16 8.57
CA ALA A 249 8.27 -18.75 9.44
C ALA A 249 8.04 -19.10 10.92
N GLN A 250 6.79 -19.01 11.40
CA GLN A 250 6.44 -19.33 12.79
C GLN A 250 6.39 -20.86 13.07
N HIS A 251 6.18 -21.67 12.05
CA HIS A 251 6.06 -23.13 12.18
C HIS A 251 7.23 -23.91 11.57
N SER A 252 8.27 -23.22 11.11
CA SER A 252 9.47 -23.82 10.47
C SER A 252 9.13 -24.72 9.27
N LEU A 253 8.16 -24.30 8.45
CA LEU A 253 7.65 -25.00 7.26
C LEU A 253 8.29 -24.51 5.97
#